data_448c010cffd7398ab29cc21ad449e42e
#
_entry.id   448c010cffd7398ab29cc21ad449e42e
#
_cell.length_a   1.000
_cell.length_b   1.000
_cell.length_c   1.000
_cell.angle_alpha   90.00
_cell.angle_beta   90.00
_cell.angle_gamma   90.00
#
_symmetry.space_group_name_H-M   'P 1'
#
loop_
_entity.id
_entity.type
_entity.pdbx_description
1 polymer ?
#
loop_
_entity_poly.entity_id
_entity_poly.type
_entity_poly.pdbx_seq_one_letter_code
_entity_poly.pdbx_strand_id
1 'polypeptide(L)'
;GTSGQAWHQDCPPDDPKYFNVNRLIYTMDIDKEKTGGQTLVMPGSHLKGLIPSMSEPFEEDKKVVLSPKKGSIVFLHGHCWHSVLPVTGEYRVSTNYRCASKGTPENITDIGIYRNIRYQFSTSSIVEERS
;
A
#
# COMPACT_ATOMS: atom_id res chain seq x y z
N GLY A 1 5.26 -4.32 -9.62
CA GLY A 1 6.17 -3.99 -10.69
C GLY A 1 7.39 -3.19 -10.23
N THR A 2 8.32 -3.01 -11.11
CA THR A 2 9.57 -2.29 -10.82
C THR A 2 9.40 -0.79 -10.73
N SER A 3 8.32 -0.25 -11.28
CA SER A 3 8.03 1.20 -11.29
C SER A 3 7.47 1.75 -9.97
N GLY A 4 7.25 0.89 -8.99
CA GLY A 4 6.65 1.30 -7.72
C GLY A 4 5.13 1.44 -7.80
N GLN A 5 4.58 2.12 -6.81
CA GLN A 5 3.13 2.39 -6.73
C GLN A 5 2.91 3.85 -6.34
N ALA A 6 1.96 4.50 -6.98
CA ALA A 6 1.52 5.82 -6.60
C ALA A 6 0.88 5.82 -5.20
N TRP A 7 0.77 7.00 -4.61
CA TRP A 7 0.06 7.17 -3.34
C TRP A 7 -1.39 6.71 -3.45
N HIS A 8 -1.83 5.89 -2.50
CA HIS A 8 -3.17 5.32 -2.48
C HIS A 8 -3.59 4.88 -1.08
N GLN A 9 -4.87 4.58 -0.94
CA GLN A 9 -5.46 3.90 0.19
C GLN A 9 -5.91 2.52 -0.28
N ASP A 10 -5.91 1.52 0.58
CA ASP A 10 -6.25 0.13 0.20
C ASP A 10 -7.73 -0.17 0.22
N CYS A 11 -8.53 0.62 0.91
CA CYS A 11 -9.99 0.48 0.93
C CYS A 11 -10.68 1.82 1.17
N PRO A 12 -11.99 1.93 0.83
CA PRO A 12 -12.73 3.16 1.01
C PRO A 12 -12.75 3.64 2.46
N PRO A 13 -12.41 4.90 2.72
CA PRO A 13 -12.38 5.47 4.07
C PRO A 13 -13.69 6.13 4.49
N ASP A 14 -14.79 5.91 3.77
CA ASP A 14 -16.08 6.58 4.00
C ASP A 14 -16.65 6.28 5.38
N ASP A 15 -16.45 5.07 5.87
CA ASP A 15 -16.84 4.67 7.22
C ASP A 15 -15.59 4.20 7.96
N PRO A 16 -15.15 4.92 9.01
CA PRO A 16 -13.96 4.57 9.75
C PRO A 16 -14.07 3.22 10.49
N LYS A 17 -15.27 2.71 10.64
CA LYS A 17 -15.53 1.42 11.27
C LYS A 17 -15.08 0.24 10.40
N TYR A 18 -15.09 0.40 9.08
CA TYR A 18 -14.79 -0.68 8.15
C TYR A 18 -13.46 -0.45 7.45
N PHE A 19 -12.49 -1.29 7.74
CA PHE A 19 -11.17 -1.21 7.12
C PHE A 19 -10.54 -2.60 7.04
N ASN A 20 -9.61 -2.74 6.11
CA ASN A 20 -8.71 -3.88 6.10
C ASN A 20 -7.36 -3.50 6.71
N VAL A 21 -6.60 -4.51 7.09
CA VAL A 21 -5.21 -4.36 7.52
C VAL A 21 -4.33 -5.15 6.57
N ASN A 22 -3.35 -4.49 6.00
CA ASN A 22 -2.36 -5.14 5.15
C ASN A 22 -1.18 -5.57 6.02
N ARG A 23 -0.82 -6.85 5.93
CA ARG A 23 0.35 -7.41 6.58
C ARG A 23 1.44 -7.63 5.54
N LEU A 24 2.49 -6.85 5.65
CA LEU A 24 3.65 -6.94 4.77
C LEU A 24 4.74 -7.74 5.47
N ILE A 25 5.16 -8.85 4.86
CA ILE A 25 6.24 -9.68 5.37
C ILE A 25 7.43 -9.54 4.44
N TYR A 26 8.57 -9.16 4.99
CA TYR A 26 9.80 -8.94 4.25
C TYR A 26 10.74 -10.11 4.41
N THR A 27 11.07 -10.76 3.31
CA THR A 27 11.97 -11.92 3.28
C THR A 27 13.41 -11.55 2.95
N MET A 28 13.65 -10.26 2.76
CA MET A 28 14.98 -9.69 2.52
C MET A 28 15.03 -8.27 3.08
N ASP A 29 16.24 -7.75 3.27
CA ASP A 29 16.42 -6.34 3.63
C ASP A 29 15.96 -5.44 2.48
N ILE A 30 15.21 -4.41 2.80
CA ILE A 30 14.82 -3.36 1.85
C ILE A 30 15.60 -2.10 2.19
N ASP A 31 16.35 -1.59 1.20
CA ASP A 31 17.19 -0.44 1.43
C ASP A 31 17.28 0.44 0.18
N LYS A 32 17.51 1.71 0.39
CA LYS A 32 17.48 2.71 -0.67
C LYS A 32 18.50 2.44 -1.78
N GLU A 33 19.68 2.00 -1.41
CA GLU A 33 20.81 1.90 -2.34
C GLU A 33 20.89 0.56 -3.03
N LYS A 34 20.54 -0.51 -2.34
CA LYS A 34 20.70 -1.88 -2.84
C LYS A 34 19.46 -2.42 -3.54
N THR A 35 18.28 -2.14 -3.03
CA THR A 35 17.04 -2.72 -3.55
C THR A 35 16.08 -1.68 -4.11
N GLY A 36 16.03 -0.49 -3.51
CA GLY A 36 14.90 0.40 -3.73
C GLY A 36 13.61 -0.24 -3.21
N GLY A 37 12.47 0.20 -3.73
CA GLY A 37 11.18 -0.40 -3.42
C GLY A 37 10.70 -0.17 -1.98
N GLN A 38 11.20 0.88 -1.33
CA GLN A 38 10.74 1.23 0.02
C GLN A 38 9.28 1.65 0.00
N THR A 39 8.55 1.29 1.04
CA THR A 39 7.19 1.77 1.27
C THR A 39 7.25 3.11 1.99
N LEU A 40 6.50 4.07 1.49
CA LEU A 40 6.30 5.37 2.12
C LEU A 40 4.92 5.40 2.76
N VAL A 41 4.85 5.97 3.94
CA VAL A 41 3.62 6.06 4.72
C VAL A 41 3.42 7.48 5.19
N MET A 42 2.18 7.95 5.15
CA MET A 42 1.78 9.22 5.76
C MET A 42 1.16 8.93 7.13
N PRO A 43 1.90 9.12 8.23
CA PRO A 43 1.38 8.85 9.57
C PRO A 43 0.12 9.66 9.88
N GLY A 44 -0.87 9.02 10.49
CA GLY A 44 -2.12 9.65 10.87
C GLY A 44 -3.12 9.86 9.73
N SER A 45 -2.76 9.54 8.50
CA SER A 45 -3.62 9.77 7.34
C SER A 45 -4.88 8.88 7.32
N HIS A 46 -4.87 7.77 8.03
CA HIS A 46 -6.05 6.92 8.21
C HIS A 46 -7.22 7.60 8.93
N LEU A 47 -6.94 8.70 9.62
CA LEU A 47 -7.94 9.48 10.35
C LEU A 47 -8.53 10.63 9.51
N LYS A 48 -8.00 10.87 8.32
CA LYS A 48 -8.35 12.03 7.49
C LYS A 48 -9.39 11.75 6.41
N GLY A 49 -9.95 10.54 6.38
CA GLY A 49 -10.91 10.15 5.35
C GLY A 49 -10.27 10.03 3.98
N LEU A 50 -11.03 10.37 2.94
CA LEU A 50 -10.56 10.30 1.56
C LEU A 50 -9.56 11.42 1.28
N ILE A 51 -8.36 11.03 0.85
CA ILE A 51 -7.34 11.96 0.39
C ILE A 51 -7.22 11.77 -1.12
N PRO A 52 -7.54 12.78 -1.93
CA PRO A 52 -7.41 12.67 -3.37
C PRO A 52 -5.97 12.37 -3.79
N SER A 53 -5.78 11.39 -4.63
CA SER A 53 -4.45 10.91 -5.03
C SER A 53 -3.58 11.96 -5.71
N MET A 54 -4.19 13.04 -6.14
CA MET A 54 -3.52 14.13 -6.86
C MET A 54 -3.43 15.40 -6.06
N SER A 55 -4.04 15.45 -4.88
CA SER A 55 -3.98 16.67 -4.11
C SER A 55 -2.63 16.82 -3.45
N GLU A 56 -2.08 17.93 -3.71
CA GLU A 56 -1.03 18.53 -2.94
C GLU A 56 -1.67 19.42 -1.88
N PRO A 57 -1.02 19.64 -0.78
CA PRO A 57 0.28 19.06 -0.47
C PRO A 57 0.14 17.83 0.42
N PHE A 58 0.82 16.77 0.07
CA PHE A 58 1.24 15.88 1.12
C PHE A 58 2.13 16.67 2.06
N GLU A 59 2.01 16.39 3.34
CA GLU A 59 2.96 16.90 4.31
C GLU A 59 4.28 16.13 4.11
N GLU A 60 5.03 16.51 3.09
CA GLU A 60 6.24 15.82 2.63
C GLU A 60 7.26 15.59 3.75
N ASP A 61 7.33 16.53 4.68
CA ASP A 61 8.17 16.48 5.86
C ASP A 61 7.72 15.44 6.90
N LYS A 62 6.47 14.99 6.83
CA LYS A 62 5.89 14.01 7.75
C LYS A 62 5.85 12.60 7.20
N LYS A 63 6.13 12.41 5.93
CA LYS A 63 6.16 11.06 5.36
C LYS A 63 7.29 10.23 5.98
N VAL A 64 7.02 8.97 6.20
CA VAL A 64 7.99 8.01 6.72
C VAL A 64 8.37 7.03 5.62
N VAL A 65 9.66 6.86 5.42
CA VAL A 65 10.21 5.87 4.49
C VAL A 65 10.61 4.64 5.29
N LEU A 66 10.02 3.50 4.94
CA LEU A 66 10.31 2.24 5.62
C LEU A 66 11.44 1.51 4.91
N SER A 67 12.47 1.15 5.68
CA SER A 67 13.59 0.32 5.24
C SER A 67 13.68 -0.94 6.11
N PRO A 68 12.71 -1.84 5.98
CA PRO A 68 12.62 -2.99 6.88
C PRO A 68 13.73 -3.99 6.62
N LYS A 69 14.17 -4.64 7.70
CA LYS A 69 15.11 -5.75 7.66
C LYS A 69 14.39 -7.06 7.37
N LYS A 70 15.10 -8.02 6.82
CA LYS A 70 14.63 -9.39 6.64
C LYS A 70 13.98 -9.92 7.93
N GLY A 71 12.80 -10.49 7.80
CA GLY A 71 12.01 -11.00 8.92
C GLY A 71 11.06 -9.99 9.55
N SER A 72 11.10 -8.73 9.12
CA SER A 72 10.16 -7.71 9.60
C SER A 72 8.75 -7.97 9.10
N ILE A 73 7.79 -7.64 9.95
CA ILE A 73 6.36 -7.61 9.59
C ILE A 73 5.87 -6.20 9.82
N VAL A 74 5.26 -5.61 8.81
CA VAL A 74 4.65 -4.30 8.89
C VAL A 74 3.15 -4.44 8.77
N PHE A 75 2.41 -3.88 9.72
CA PHE A 75 0.96 -3.79 9.66
C PHE A 75 0.56 -2.40 9.21
N LEU A 76 -0.24 -2.33 8.15
CA LEU A 76 -0.65 -1.08 7.54
C LEU A 76 -2.17 -1.01 7.51
N HIS A 77 -2.72 0.05 8.11
CA HIS A 77 -4.17 0.31 8.09
C HIS A 77 -4.64 0.63 6.67
N GLY A 78 -5.73 0.01 6.24
CA GLY A 78 -6.25 0.15 4.88
C GLY A 78 -6.64 1.57 4.46
N HIS A 79 -6.97 2.43 5.42
CA HIS A 79 -7.23 3.84 5.16
C HIS A 79 -5.97 4.71 5.15
N CYS A 80 -4.84 4.15 5.57
CA CYS A 80 -3.58 4.87 5.61
C CYS A 80 -3.06 5.14 4.19
N TRP A 81 -2.69 6.37 3.95
CA TRP A 81 -2.13 6.81 2.67
C TRP A 81 -0.68 6.35 2.56
N HIS A 82 -0.37 5.61 1.53
CA HIS A 82 0.96 5.04 1.34
C HIS A 82 1.31 4.90 -0.15
N SER A 83 2.59 4.71 -0.40
CA SER A 83 3.12 4.48 -1.75
C SER A 83 4.33 3.56 -1.69
N VAL A 84 4.82 3.14 -2.84
CA VAL A 84 6.03 2.33 -2.95
C VAL A 84 6.96 2.98 -3.97
N LEU A 85 8.20 3.19 -3.57
CA LEU A 85 9.24 3.70 -4.48
C LEU A 85 9.62 2.65 -5.53
N PRO A 86 10.16 3.08 -6.68
CA PRO A 86 10.65 2.15 -7.68
C PRO A 86 11.73 1.20 -7.13
N VAL A 87 11.73 -0.01 -7.63
CA VAL A 87 12.82 -0.97 -7.38
C VAL A 87 14.00 -0.57 -8.26
N THR A 88 15.13 -0.35 -7.63
CA THR A 88 16.37 0.08 -8.31
C THR A 88 17.43 -1.02 -8.37
N GLY A 89 17.29 -2.03 -7.52
CA GLY A 89 18.15 -3.20 -7.52
C GLY A 89 17.64 -4.28 -8.48
N GLU A 90 18.24 -5.44 -8.39
CA GLU A 90 17.91 -6.59 -9.25
C GLU A 90 16.49 -7.11 -8.98
N TYR A 91 16.11 -7.19 -7.71
CA TYR A 91 14.76 -7.62 -7.31
C TYR A 91 14.43 -7.15 -5.90
N ARG A 92 13.15 -7.18 -5.59
CA ARG A 92 12.59 -6.91 -4.27
C ARG A 92 11.52 -7.96 -3.99
N VAL A 93 11.63 -8.60 -2.84
CA VAL A 93 10.68 -9.65 -2.44
C VAL A 93 10.01 -9.28 -1.12
N SER A 94 8.71 -9.21 -1.16
CA SER A 94 7.86 -9.12 0.02
C SER A 94 6.55 -9.84 -0.27
N THR A 95 5.89 -10.29 0.78
CA THR A 95 4.54 -10.82 0.65
C THR A 95 3.57 -9.90 1.37
N ASN A 96 2.36 -9.80 0.87
CA ASN A 96 1.32 -9.08 1.55
C ASN A 96 0.08 -9.95 1.72
N TYR A 97 -0.66 -9.70 2.77
CA TYR A 97 -1.91 -10.34 3.05
C TYR A 97 -2.84 -9.34 3.74
N ARG A 98 -4.00 -9.16 3.15
CA ARG A 98 -5.01 -8.27 3.73
C ARG A 98 -6.03 -9.08 4.51
N CYS A 99 -6.37 -8.60 5.70
CA CYS A 99 -7.38 -9.19 6.55
C CYS A 99 -8.32 -8.10 7.07
N ALA A 100 -9.54 -8.53 7.38
CA ALA A 100 -10.54 -7.67 7.98
C ALA A 100 -11.35 -8.47 8.99
N SER A 101 -12.05 -7.77 9.88
CA SER A 101 -12.91 -8.42 10.86
C SER A 101 -14.09 -9.10 10.18
N LYS A 102 -14.60 -10.15 10.83
CA LYS A 102 -15.81 -10.84 10.35
C LYS A 102 -16.97 -9.86 10.20
N GLY A 103 -17.68 -9.96 9.08
CA GLY A 103 -18.81 -9.07 8.77
C GLY A 103 -18.43 -7.78 8.07
N THR A 104 -17.15 -7.57 7.78
CA THR A 104 -16.71 -6.44 6.96
C THR A 104 -17.26 -6.58 5.54
N PRO A 105 -17.85 -5.50 4.96
CA PRO A 105 -18.40 -5.54 3.61
C PRO A 105 -17.35 -5.90 2.55
N GLU A 106 -17.80 -6.54 1.48
CA GLU A 106 -16.92 -7.00 0.39
C GLU A 106 -16.14 -5.88 -0.28
N ASN A 107 -16.74 -4.71 -0.44
CA ASN A 107 -16.06 -3.55 -1.04
C ASN A 107 -14.85 -3.06 -0.22
N ILE A 108 -14.75 -3.47 1.03
CA ILE A 108 -13.60 -3.19 1.89
C ILE A 108 -12.56 -4.32 1.78
N THR A 109 -13.00 -5.55 1.64
CA THR A 109 -12.12 -6.72 1.65
C THR A 109 -11.54 -7.05 0.28
N ASP A 110 -12.24 -6.72 -0.80
CA ASP A 110 -11.78 -7.01 -2.16
C ASP A 110 -10.84 -5.92 -2.65
N ILE A 111 -9.58 -6.25 -2.71
CA ILE A 111 -8.51 -5.39 -3.21
C ILE A 111 -8.73 -4.94 -4.67
N GLY A 112 -9.46 -5.71 -5.47
CA GLY A 112 -9.72 -5.40 -6.87
C GLY A 112 -10.71 -4.27 -7.08
N ILE A 113 -11.54 -3.98 -6.08
CA ILE A 113 -12.66 -3.06 -6.21
C ILE A 113 -12.25 -1.60 -6.02
N TYR A 114 -11.37 -1.32 -5.07
CA TYR A 114 -11.05 0.04 -4.70
C TYR A 114 -9.56 0.34 -4.78
N ARG A 115 -9.26 1.42 -5.49
CA ARG A 115 -7.95 2.07 -5.50
C ARG A 115 -8.15 3.56 -5.73
N ASN A 116 -7.84 4.37 -4.75
CA ASN A 116 -7.86 5.82 -4.91
C ASN A 116 -6.52 6.30 -5.51
N ILE A 117 -6.29 5.93 -6.76
CA ILE A 117 -5.07 6.26 -7.50
C ILE A 117 -5.41 6.68 -8.93
N ARG A 118 -4.45 7.29 -9.63
CA ARG A 118 -4.62 7.74 -11.00
C ARG A 118 -4.98 6.67 -12.00
N TYR A 119 -4.38 5.52 -11.81
CA TYR A 119 -4.66 4.37 -12.66
C TYR A 119 -5.21 3.26 -11.80
N GLN A 120 -6.17 2.58 -12.34
CA GLN A 120 -6.69 1.37 -11.75
C GLN A 120 -6.13 0.18 -12.50
N PHE A 121 -5.71 -0.82 -11.78
CA PHE A 121 -5.54 -2.13 -12.36
C PHE A 121 -6.48 -3.08 -11.63
N SER A 122 -7.21 -3.86 -12.39
CA SER A 122 -8.08 -4.88 -11.84
C SER A 122 -7.28 -6.15 -11.57
N THR A 123 -7.80 -6.97 -10.69
CA THR A 123 -7.23 -8.30 -10.44
C THR A 123 -7.22 -9.15 -11.71
N SER A 124 -8.24 -9.00 -12.55
CA SER A 124 -8.31 -9.66 -13.83
C SER A 124 -7.19 -9.26 -14.79
N SER A 125 -6.85 -7.97 -14.86
CA SER A 125 -5.74 -7.51 -15.69
C SER A 125 -4.41 -8.12 -15.25
N ILE A 126 -4.19 -8.27 -13.96
CA ILE A 126 -2.98 -8.92 -13.43
C ILE A 126 -2.93 -10.39 -13.83
N VAL A 127 -4.05 -11.07 -13.78
CA VAL A 127 -4.15 -12.48 -14.18
C VAL A 127 -3.89 -12.63 -15.67
N GLU A 128 -4.45 -11.76 -16.49
CA GLU A 128 -4.21 -11.76 -17.94
C GLU A 128 -2.75 -11.52 -18.29
N GLU A 129 -2.09 -10.58 -17.61
CA GLU A 129 -0.66 -10.31 -17.81
C GLU A 129 0.25 -11.47 -17.40
N ARG A 130 -0.21 -12.32 -16.51
CA ARG A 130 0.55 -13.49 -16.01
C ARG A 130 0.24 -14.79 -16.73
N SER A 131 -0.80 -14.79 -17.48
CA SER A 131 -1.19 -15.96 -18.29
C SER A 131 -0.60 -15.87 -19.69
#